data_8bd0f60ba6739603590b95e4fe6bdb27
#
_entry.id   8bd0f60ba6739603590b95e4fe6bdb27
#
_cell.length_a   1.000
_cell.length_b   1.000
_cell.length_c   1.000
_cell.angle_alpha   90.00
_cell.angle_beta   90.00
_cell.angle_gamma   90.00
#
_symmetry.space_group_name_H-M   'P 1'
#
loop_
_entity.id
_entity.type
_entity.pdbx_description
1 polymer ?
#
loop_
_entity_poly.entity_id
_entity_poly.type
_entity_poly.pdbx_seq_one_letter_code
_entity_poly.pdbx_strand_id
1 'polypeptide(L)'
;VDDVEINPDVICQWIEEQLSKYYFLKLGVDNFRFTLLNNSLKKIDIDGNDREQVKMIRPSDVMKIVPVIDSLFNNQQLVVGDNPLFRWCANNTKLVDAGKGNFVYDKIEPRSRKTDIFMAFVHAMIASIDILEDDVNEEIFFFDPLTF
;
A
#
# COMPACT_ATOMS: atom_id res chain seq x y z
N VAL A 1 4.73 24.36 -13.39
CA VAL A 1 3.68 23.35 -13.60
C VAL A 1 2.79 23.44 -12.41
N ASP A 2 1.58 23.95 -12.61
CA ASP A 2 0.56 23.92 -11.58
C ASP A 2 0.28 22.46 -11.27
N ASP A 3 0.70 22.00 -10.10
CA ASP A 3 0.30 20.70 -9.57
C ASP A 3 -1.23 20.79 -9.40
N VAL A 4 -1.94 20.12 -10.28
CA VAL A 4 -3.39 19.96 -10.11
C VAL A 4 -3.60 19.19 -8.83
N GLU A 5 -4.04 19.87 -7.81
CA GLU A 5 -4.33 19.27 -6.51
C GLU A 5 -5.50 18.31 -6.68
N ILE A 6 -5.24 17.01 -6.47
CA ILE A 6 -6.28 15.99 -6.59
C ILE A 6 -7.27 16.20 -5.45
N ASN A 7 -8.53 16.42 -5.76
CA ASN A 7 -9.60 16.52 -4.78
C ASN A 7 -9.81 15.15 -4.10
N PRO A 8 -9.67 15.04 -2.77
CA PRO A 8 -9.88 13.79 -2.05
C PRO A 8 -11.26 13.15 -2.28
N ASP A 9 -12.30 13.95 -2.56
CA ASP A 9 -13.64 13.44 -2.86
C ASP A 9 -13.67 12.61 -4.16
N VAL A 10 -12.85 12.93 -5.16
CA VAL A 10 -12.73 12.13 -6.39
C VAL A 10 -12.11 10.75 -6.08
N ILE A 11 -11.12 10.73 -5.19
CA ILE A 11 -10.49 9.47 -4.76
C ILE A 11 -11.53 8.62 -4.01
N CYS A 12 -12.28 9.23 -3.09
CA CYS A 12 -13.30 8.52 -2.31
C CYS A 12 -14.45 8.02 -3.17
N GLN A 13 -14.89 8.76 -4.18
CA GLN A 13 -15.87 8.29 -5.15
C GLN A 13 -15.37 7.05 -5.90
N TRP A 14 -14.12 7.03 -6.32
CA TRP A 14 -13.52 5.85 -6.94
C TRP A 14 -13.45 4.67 -5.96
N ILE A 15 -13.09 4.91 -4.69
CA ILE A 15 -13.10 3.86 -3.66
C ILE A 15 -14.52 3.29 -3.50
N GLU A 16 -15.53 4.13 -3.39
CA GLU A 16 -16.94 3.73 -3.26
C GLU A 16 -17.38 2.83 -4.43
N GLU A 17 -16.98 3.16 -5.66
CA GLU A 17 -17.20 2.31 -6.81
C GLU A 17 -16.53 0.93 -6.67
N GLN A 18 -15.34 0.87 -6.08
CA GLN A 18 -14.65 -0.42 -5.85
C GLN A 18 -15.32 -1.23 -4.74
N LEU A 19 -15.85 -0.58 -3.68
CA LEU A 19 -16.60 -1.25 -2.60
C LEU A 19 -17.84 -2.01 -3.13
N SER A 20 -18.42 -1.55 -4.23
CA SER A 20 -19.54 -2.25 -4.88
C SER A 20 -19.13 -3.52 -5.65
N LYS A 21 -17.85 -3.68 -5.98
CA LYS A 21 -17.30 -4.75 -6.81
C LYS A 21 -16.48 -5.76 -6.04
N TYR A 22 -15.82 -5.31 -4.95
CA TYR A 22 -14.85 -6.11 -4.20
C TYR A 22 -15.17 -6.08 -2.72
N TYR A 23 -14.84 -7.15 -2.04
CA TYR A 23 -14.87 -7.18 -0.58
C TYR A 23 -13.72 -6.33 -0.04
N PHE A 24 -14.07 -5.26 0.64
CA PHE A 24 -13.10 -4.35 1.25
C PHE A 24 -12.62 -4.92 2.58
N LEU A 25 -11.31 -5.01 2.75
CA LEU A 25 -10.70 -5.48 3.98
C LEU A 25 -10.09 -4.31 4.76
N LYS A 26 -9.12 -3.63 4.18
CA LYS A 26 -8.40 -2.53 4.86
C LYS A 26 -7.78 -1.59 3.84
N LEU A 27 -7.72 -0.31 4.16
CA LEU A 27 -7.09 0.73 3.34
C LEU A 27 -5.73 1.12 3.94
N GLY A 28 -4.65 1.00 3.18
CA GLY A 28 -3.33 1.53 3.56
C GLY A 28 -3.14 2.96 3.05
N VAL A 29 -2.87 3.90 3.95
CA VAL A 29 -2.66 5.31 3.60
C VAL A 29 -1.41 5.87 4.29
N ASP A 30 -0.74 6.83 3.66
CA ASP A 30 0.32 7.59 4.32
C ASP A 30 -0.23 8.76 5.15
N ASN A 31 0.65 9.41 5.89
CA ASN A 31 0.25 10.52 6.77
C ASN A 31 0.09 11.86 6.02
N PHE A 32 0.46 11.93 4.74
CA PHE A 32 0.42 13.19 4.01
C PHE A 32 -1.03 13.62 3.73
N ARG A 33 -1.41 14.82 4.21
CA ARG A 33 -2.78 15.39 4.07
C ARG A 33 -3.90 14.46 4.56
N PHE A 34 -3.59 13.56 5.49
CA PHE A 34 -4.54 12.56 5.99
C PHE A 34 -5.85 13.16 6.50
N THR A 35 -5.81 14.32 7.18
CA THR A 35 -7.03 14.98 7.68
C THR A 35 -8.02 15.30 6.57
N LEU A 36 -7.53 15.77 5.42
CA LEU A 36 -8.39 16.06 4.26
C LEU A 36 -8.99 14.78 3.68
N LEU A 37 -8.17 13.74 3.54
CA LEU A 37 -8.61 12.45 3.06
C LEU A 37 -9.64 11.84 4.02
N ASN A 38 -9.40 11.87 5.32
CA ASN A 38 -10.31 11.31 6.32
C ASN A 38 -11.69 11.99 6.33
N ASN A 39 -11.74 13.29 6.11
CA ASN A 39 -13.00 13.99 5.96
C ASN A 39 -13.83 13.51 4.75
N SER A 40 -13.16 13.15 3.68
CA SER A 40 -13.81 12.59 2.48
C SER A 40 -14.15 11.11 2.65
N LEU A 41 -13.29 10.32 3.31
CA LEU A 41 -13.55 8.90 3.62
C LEU A 41 -14.81 8.73 4.47
N LYS A 42 -15.03 9.62 5.44
CA LYS A 42 -16.25 9.60 6.28
C LYS A 42 -17.54 9.77 5.50
N LYS A 43 -17.50 10.38 4.33
CA LYS A 43 -18.68 10.52 3.45
C LYS A 43 -19.10 9.20 2.81
N ILE A 44 -18.21 8.22 2.78
CA ILE A 44 -18.42 6.87 2.25
C ILE A 44 -18.35 5.80 3.35
N ASP A 45 -18.65 6.20 4.59
CA ASP A 45 -18.71 5.32 5.77
C ASP A 45 -17.38 4.64 6.14
N ILE A 46 -16.25 5.23 5.77
CA ILE A 46 -14.91 4.78 6.20
C ILE A 46 -14.35 5.80 7.19
N ASP A 47 -14.06 5.38 8.42
CA ASP A 47 -13.37 6.22 9.40
C ASP A 47 -11.85 5.94 9.38
N GLY A 48 -11.07 6.91 8.94
CA GLY A 48 -9.62 6.81 8.92
C GLY A 48 -8.95 6.67 10.30
N ASN A 49 -9.67 6.92 11.38
CA ASN A 49 -9.20 6.68 12.75
C ASN A 49 -9.52 5.27 13.25
N ASP A 50 -10.38 4.54 12.54
CA ASP A 50 -10.65 3.14 12.81
C ASP A 50 -9.51 2.28 12.23
N ARG A 51 -8.77 1.63 13.13
CA ARG A 51 -7.61 0.80 12.76
C ARG A 51 -8.00 -0.49 12.03
N GLU A 52 -9.23 -0.93 12.16
CA GLU A 52 -9.72 -2.09 11.42
C GLU A 52 -9.98 -1.75 9.95
N GLN A 53 -10.41 -0.51 9.69
CA GLN A 53 -10.69 -0.04 8.34
C GLN A 53 -9.48 0.59 7.65
N VAL A 54 -8.62 1.30 8.40
CA VAL A 54 -7.52 2.09 7.83
C VAL A 54 -6.21 1.84 8.57
N LYS A 55 -5.21 1.39 7.83
CA LYS A 55 -3.81 1.31 8.29
C LYS A 55 -3.06 2.58 7.91
N MET A 56 -2.66 3.35 8.91
CA MET A 56 -1.71 4.45 8.71
C MET A 56 -0.30 3.88 8.49
N ILE A 57 0.24 4.07 7.29
CA ILE A 57 1.56 3.56 6.90
C ILE A 57 2.65 4.48 7.43
N ARG A 58 3.61 3.90 8.11
CA ARG A 58 4.79 4.59 8.66
C ARG A 58 6.05 4.14 7.91
N PRO A 59 7.14 4.92 7.93
CA PRO A 59 8.41 4.50 7.36
C PRO A 59 8.92 3.16 7.91
N SER A 60 8.68 2.87 9.19
CA SER A 60 9.02 1.59 9.81
C SER A 60 8.25 0.41 9.23
N ASP A 61 7.01 0.61 8.80
CA ASP A 61 6.21 -0.43 8.16
C ASP A 61 6.76 -0.75 6.78
N VAL A 62 7.20 0.27 6.04
CA VAL A 62 7.90 0.10 4.76
C VAL A 62 9.19 -0.69 4.94
N MET A 63 10.01 -0.36 5.95
CA MET A 63 11.23 -1.11 6.25
C MET A 63 10.98 -2.59 6.51
N LYS A 64 9.90 -2.92 7.21
CA LYS A 64 9.53 -4.31 7.52
C LYS A 64 9.04 -5.09 6.30
N ILE A 65 8.32 -4.43 5.37
CA ILE A 65 7.75 -5.09 4.21
C ILE A 65 8.75 -5.28 3.06
N VAL A 66 9.81 -4.47 2.99
CA VAL A 66 10.82 -4.55 1.93
C VAL A 66 11.35 -5.97 1.72
N PRO A 67 11.84 -6.71 2.75
CA PRO A 67 12.37 -8.06 2.53
C PRO A 67 11.30 -9.05 2.09
N VAL A 68 10.03 -8.84 2.48
CA VAL A 68 8.92 -9.69 2.03
C VAL A 68 8.65 -9.48 0.54
N ILE A 69 8.53 -8.23 0.11
CA ILE A 69 8.32 -7.88 -1.30
C ILE A 69 9.50 -8.35 -2.16
N ASP A 70 10.73 -8.16 -1.70
CA ASP A 70 11.93 -8.62 -2.39
C ASP A 70 11.93 -10.15 -2.57
N SER A 71 11.55 -10.89 -1.52
CA SER A 71 11.39 -12.33 -1.59
C SER A 71 10.32 -12.77 -2.61
N LEU A 72 9.17 -12.08 -2.65
CA LEU A 72 8.11 -12.38 -3.61
C LEU A 72 8.56 -12.16 -5.05
N PHE A 73 9.32 -11.10 -5.32
CA PHE A 73 9.89 -10.86 -6.64
C PHE A 73 10.93 -11.93 -7.02
N ASN A 74 11.87 -12.22 -6.12
CA ASN A 74 12.95 -13.19 -6.37
C ASN A 74 12.42 -14.61 -6.59
N ASN A 75 11.34 -14.98 -5.89
CA ASN A 75 10.71 -16.30 -6.03
C ASN A 75 9.62 -16.34 -7.10
N GLN A 76 9.42 -15.26 -7.87
CA GLN A 76 8.39 -15.16 -8.92
C GLN A 76 6.96 -15.45 -8.40
N GLN A 77 6.68 -15.07 -7.17
CA GLN A 77 5.39 -15.29 -6.51
C GLN A 77 4.41 -14.12 -6.70
N LEU A 78 4.82 -13.07 -7.42
CA LEU A 78 4.00 -11.91 -7.75
C LEU A 78 3.42 -12.02 -9.15
N VAL A 79 2.10 -11.97 -9.25
CA VAL A 79 1.37 -11.91 -10.52
C VAL A 79 0.71 -10.53 -10.62
N VAL A 80 1.30 -9.63 -11.37
CA VAL A 80 0.84 -8.23 -11.53
C VAL A 80 0.04 -8.01 -12.81
N GLY A 81 -0.21 -9.06 -13.58
CA GLY A 81 -0.85 -8.97 -14.88
C GLY A 81 -0.04 -8.12 -15.88
N ASP A 82 -0.65 -7.78 -17.00
CA ASP A 82 -0.03 -6.92 -18.02
C ASP A 82 -0.36 -5.44 -17.75
N ASN A 83 0.28 -4.89 -16.70
CA ASN A 83 0.12 -3.49 -16.34
C ASN A 83 1.42 -2.71 -16.63
N PRO A 84 1.51 -1.99 -17.76
CA PRO A 84 2.73 -1.26 -18.14
C PRO A 84 3.05 -0.11 -17.18
N LEU A 85 2.05 0.51 -16.56
CA LEU A 85 2.27 1.58 -15.59
C LEU A 85 2.85 1.05 -14.28
N PHE A 86 2.41 -0.12 -13.82
CA PHE A 86 3.01 -0.77 -12.66
C PHE A 86 4.48 -1.09 -12.92
N ARG A 87 4.79 -1.74 -14.06
CA ARG A 87 6.17 -2.05 -14.44
C ARG A 87 7.04 -0.80 -14.54
N TRP A 88 6.49 0.27 -15.13
CA TRP A 88 7.22 1.53 -15.23
C TRP A 88 7.50 2.14 -13.86
N CYS A 89 6.53 2.18 -12.94
CA CYS A 89 6.72 2.66 -11.57
C CYS A 89 7.70 1.80 -10.77
N ALA A 90 7.61 0.46 -10.88
CA ALA A 90 8.54 -0.45 -10.23
C ALA A 90 9.99 -0.23 -10.71
N ASN A 91 10.19 -0.08 -12.03
CA ASN A 91 11.51 0.20 -12.61
C ASN A 91 12.05 1.60 -12.27
N ASN A 92 11.22 2.51 -11.80
CA ASN A 92 11.62 3.83 -11.32
C ASN A 92 11.96 3.86 -9.83
N THR A 93 11.80 2.73 -9.15
CA THR A 93 12.03 2.59 -7.72
C THR A 93 13.37 1.94 -7.45
N LYS A 94 14.08 2.41 -6.45
CA LYS A 94 15.32 1.82 -5.92
C LYS A 94 15.20 1.55 -4.44
N LEU A 95 15.98 0.60 -3.96
CA LEU A 95 16.23 0.42 -2.54
C LEU A 95 17.30 1.38 -2.06
N VAL A 96 17.07 2.01 -0.92
CA VAL A 96 18.02 2.89 -0.24
C VAL A 96 18.25 2.36 1.16
N ASP A 97 19.52 2.28 1.54
CA ASP A 97 19.90 1.87 2.90
C ASP A 97 19.44 2.94 3.91
N ALA A 98 18.60 2.52 4.83
CA ALA A 98 18.10 3.33 5.95
C ALA A 98 18.90 3.12 7.25
N GLY A 99 20.00 2.36 7.18
CA GLY A 99 20.86 2.01 8.30
C GLY A 99 20.44 0.74 9.05
N LYS A 100 21.41 0.15 9.73
CA LYS A 100 21.20 -1.07 10.54
C LYS A 100 20.63 -2.27 9.76
N GLY A 101 20.93 -2.36 8.45
CA GLY A 101 20.41 -3.42 7.59
C GLY A 101 18.95 -3.24 7.14
N ASN A 102 18.37 -2.07 7.38
CA ASN A 102 17.02 -1.74 6.90
C ASN A 102 17.10 -1.01 5.56
N PHE A 103 16.12 -1.23 4.72
CA PHE A 103 15.97 -0.59 3.42
C PHE A 103 14.60 0.07 3.29
N VAL A 104 14.54 1.12 2.49
CA VAL A 104 13.31 1.81 2.08
C VAL A 104 13.29 1.98 0.57
N TYR A 105 12.10 2.20 0.01
CA TYR A 105 11.95 2.53 -1.39
C TYR A 105 12.06 4.03 -1.62
N ASP A 106 12.77 4.40 -2.68
CA ASP A 106 12.89 5.78 -3.14
C ASP A 106 12.90 5.84 -4.68
N LYS A 107 12.71 7.02 -5.22
CA LYS A 107 12.76 7.26 -6.66
C LYS A 107 14.20 7.22 -7.17
N ILE A 108 14.42 6.57 -8.32
CA ILE A 108 15.71 6.60 -9.00
C ILE A 108 16.04 8.05 -9.37
N GLU A 109 15.02 8.79 -9.86
CA GLU A 109 15.15 10.20 -10.25
C GLU A 109 13.95 11.01 -9.69
N PRO A 110 14.15 11.83 -8.65
CA PRO A 110 13.04 12.48 -7.93
C PRO A 110 12.16 13.40 -8.78
N ARG A 111 12.72 14.04 -9.82
CA ARG A 111 12.01 15.08 -10.58
C ARG A 111 11.15 14.55 -11.73
N SER A 112 11.59 13.50 -12.41
CA SER A 112 10.97 13.05 -13.66
C SER A 112 10.27 11.71 -13.58
N ARG A 113 10.62 10.88 -12.58
CA ARG A 113 10.12 9.50 -12.48
C ARG A 113 9.15 9.32 -11.34
N LYS A 114 8.00 8.74 -11.65
CA LYS A 114 6.93 8.45 -10.68
C LYS A 114 7.02 7.02 -10.19
N THR A 115 6.64 6.80 -8.93
CA THR A 115 6.62 5.50 -8.26
C THR A 115 5.26 5.20 -7.62
N ASP A 116 4.28 6.05 -7.87
CA ASP A 116 3.04 6.10 -7.09
C ASP A 116 2.27 4.77 -7.11
N ILE A 117 2.17 4.10 -8.28
CA ILE A 117 1.48 2.80 -8.39
C ILE A 117 2.25 1.70 -7.65
N PHE A 118 3.58 1.71 -7.71
CA PHE A 118 4.39 0.77 -6.95
C PHE A 118 4.27 1.01 -5.45
N MET A 119 4.27 2.27 -5.00
CA MET A 119 4.07 2.61 -3.59
C MET A 119 2.65 2.27 -3.10
N ALA A 120 1.62 2.42 -3.94
CA ALA A 120 0.27 1.95 -3.62
C ALA A 120 0.24 0.43 -3.40
N PHE A 121 0.96 -0.35 -4.23
CA PHE A 121 1.15 -1.78 -4.01
C PHE A 121 1.87 -2.07 -2.69
N VAL A 122 2.95 -1.35 -2.36
CA VAL A 122 3.66 -1.48 -1.07
C VAL A 122 2.71 -1.23 0.10
N HIS A 123 1.89 -0.19 0.03
CA HIS A 123 0.88 0.13 1.07
C HIS A 123 -0.19 -0.97 1.19
N ALA A 124 -0.65 -1.52 0.07
CA ALA A 124 -1.59 -2.64 0.07
C ALA A 124 -0.98 -3.89 0.72
N MET A 125 0.29 -4.20 0.45
CA MET A 125 1.01 -5.30 1.09
C MET A 125 1.14 -5.11 2.59
N ILE A 126 1.46 -3.90 3.06
CA ILE A 126 1.51 -3.60 4.49
C ILE A 126 0.13 -3.77 5.14
N ALA A 127 -0.92 -3.25 4.51
CA ALA A 127 -2.29 -3.40 5.01
C ALA A 127 -2.74 -4.88 5.06
N SER A 128 -2.31 -5.71 4.12
CA SER A 128 -2.64 -7.14 4.11
C SER A 128 -1.98 -7.91 5.25
N ILE A 129 -0.74 -7.59 5.60
CA ILE A 129 -0.05 -8.20 6.74
C ILE A 129 -0.68 -7.76 8.05
N ASP A 130 -1.08 -6.50 8.16
CA ASP A 130 -1.77 -5.97 9.34
C ASP A 130 -3.07 -6.74 9.64
N ILE A 131 -3.82 -7.13 8.61
CA ILE A 131 -5.01 -8.00 8.75
C ILE A 131 -4.63 -9.38 9.29
N LEU A 132 -3.58 -9.99 8.74
CA LEU A 132 -3.14 -11.32 9.16
C LEU A 132 -2.59 -11.33 10.60
N GLU A 133 -1.96 -10.25 11.04
CA GLU A 133 -1.49 -10.10 12.43
C GLU A 133 -2.66 -9.92 13.41
N ASP A 134 -3.73 -9.25 13.01
CA ASP A 134 -4.95 -9.08 13.81
C ASP A 134 -5.69 -10.44 13.96
N ASP A 135 -5.82 -11.22 12.88
CA ASP A 135 -6.46 -12.54 12.88
C ASP A 135 -5.69 -13.59 13.72
N VAL A 136 -4.35 -13.50 13.78
CA VAL A 136 -3.53 -14.41 14.61
C VAL A 136 -3.77 -14.22 16.11
N ASN A 137 -4.29 -13.08 16.53
CA ASN A 137 -4.69 -12.86 17.92
C ASN A 137 -6.06 -13.48 18.28
N GLU A 138 -6.86 -13.91 17.31
CA GLU A 138 -8.16 -14.54 17.54
C GLU A 138 -8.19 -16.06 17.28
N GLU A 139 -7.43 -16.62 16.32
CA GLU A 139 -7.23 -18.08 16.16
C GLU A 139 -6.07 -18.35 15.20
N ILE A 140 -5.17 -19.27 15.59
CA ILE A 140 -4.01 -19.67 14.79
C ILE A 140 -4.47 -20.40 13.53
N PHE A 141 -4.60 -19.72 12.41
CA PHE A 141 -4.63 -20.34 11.09
C PHE A 141 -3.24 -20.29 10.47
N PHE A 142 -2.55 -21.43 10.50
CA PHE A 142 -1.38 -21.65 9.69
C PHE A 142 -1.80 -21.67 8.23
N PHE A 143 -1.50 -20.60 7.49
CA PHE A 143 -1.47 -20.66 6.04
C PHE A 143 -0.12 -21.31 5.68
N ASP A 144 -0.15 -22.60 5.31
CA ASP A 144 1.02 -23.28 4.79
C ASP A 144 1.22 -22.85 3.33
N PRO A 145 2.28 -22.06 3.00
CA PRO A 145 2.52 -21.61 1.64
C PRO A 145 2.96 -22.72 0.69
N LEU A 146 3.02 -23.98 1.16
CA LEU A 146 3.45 -25.14 0.38
C LEU A 146 2.29 -25.99 -0.14
N THR A 147 1.04 -25.61 0.05
CA THR A 147 -0.14 -26.33 -0.47
C THR A 147 -0.78 -25.65 -1.69
N PHE A 148 0.02 -25.24 -2.65
CA PHE A 148 -0.45 -24.92 -3.99
C PHE A 148 0.31 -25.72 -5.03
#